data_9d51ccdac824cf9033c77f0bd3a246c1
#
_entry.id   9d51ccdac824cf9033c77f0bd3a246c1
#
_cell.length_a   1.000
_cell.length_b   1.000
_cell.length_c   1.000
_cell.angle_alpha   90.00
_cell.angle_beta   90.00
_cell.angle_gamma   90.00
#
_symmetry.space_group_name_H-M   'P 1'
#
loop_
_entity.id
_entity.type
_entity.pdbx_description
1 polymer ?
#
loop_
_entity_poly.entity_id
_entity_poly.type
_entity_poly.pdbx_seq_one_letter_code
_entity_poly.pdbx_strand_id
1 'polypeptide(L)'
;MVAYAAPMAEQNTQIRLASRPVGRPTAENFSIVTEPVAEPGDGQVLIRTQYLSLDPYMRGRMSDAPSYAPPVQVGGLMVGGTVGEVVASNDPGFKPGDAVLGYGGWQSYSAQPAQWLRKLDPGQVPVTTALGVLGMPGFTAYAGLTQIGRPEPGQTVVVAAASGPVGATVGQLARILGARAVGIAGGADKVAHLRELGFEAALDHRAHDFKGQLKAATPDGVDVYFENVGGHVWEAVLPRLNPFARIPVCGLVAHYNETEPPPGPDRSSALMSAILRKSLTVRGFIQNEFADSLMGEFLARATGWVQDGSLRYCEDIVDGLENAPEAFIGLLEGRNFGKLLIRVS
;
A
#
# COMPACT_ATOMS: atom_id res chain seq x y z
N MET A 1 -40.27 -18.30 -36.47
CA MET A 1 -38.90 -18.58 -36.12
C MET A 1 -38.41 -17.41 -35.26
N VAL A 2 -38.34 -17.58 -33.95
CA VAL A 2 -37.82 -16.55 -33.05
C VAL A 2 -36.31 -16.78 -33.02
N ALA A 3 -35.54 -15.84 -33.57
CA ALA A 3 -34.10 -15.90 -33.50
C ALA A 3 -33.70 -15.70 -32.00
N TYR A 4 -33.21 -16.75 -31.37
CA TYR A 4 -32.49 -16.65 -30.11
C TYR A 4 -31.23 -15.87 -30.39
N ALA A 5 -31.11 -14.65 -29.88
CA ALA A 5 -29.83 -13.95 -29.84
C ALA A 5 -28.90 -14.81 -29.01
N ALA A 6 -27.75 -15.19 -29.58
CA ALA A 6 -26.69 -15.84 -28.82
C ALA A 6 -26.33 -14.94 -27.62
N PRO A 7 -26.10 -15.49 -26.41
CA PRO A 7 -25.66 -14.70 -25.28
C PRO A 7 -24.40 -13.91 -25.71
N MET A 8 -24.44 -12.59 -25.52
CA MET A 8 -23.24 -11.77 -25.79
C MET A 8 -22.11 -12.32 -24.91
N ALA A 9 -20.97 -12.60 -25.54
CA ALA A 9 -19.78 -13.01 -24.80
C ALA A 9 -19.47 -11.97 -23.70
N GLU A 10 -19.21 -12.44 -22.50
CA GLU A 10 -18.83 -11.54 -21.41
C GLU A 10 -17.63 -10.68 -21.83
N GLN A 11 -17.66 -9.40 -21.45
CA GLN A 11 -16.66 -8.43 -21.85
C GLN A 11 -15.72 -8.13 -20.68
N ASN A 12 -14.43 -8.09 -20.97
CA ASN A 12 -13.38 -7.70 -20.04
C ASN A 12 -13.04 -6.23 -20.24
N THR A 13 -13.44 -5.37 -19.32
CA THR A 13 -13.00 -3.98 -19.28
C THR A 13 -11.62 -3.91 -18.66
N GLN A 14 -10.70 -3.21 -19.32
CA GLN A 14 -9.31 -3.06 -18.91
C GLN A 14 -8.91 -1.59 -18.90
N ILE A 15 -8.06 -1.21 -17.92
CA ILE A 15 -7.41 0.10 -17.91
C ILE A 15 -5.94 -0.08 -18.20
N ARG A 16 -5.50 0.53 -19.30
CA ARG A 16 -4.14 0.43 -19.83
C ARG A 16 -3.39 1.75 -19.69
N LEU A 17 -2.08 1.69 -19.61
CA LEU A 17 -1.20 2.85 -19.66
C LEU A 17 -1.19 3.40 -21.10
N ALA A 18 -1.84 4.55 -21.35
CA ALA A 18 -1.88 5.17 -22.66
C ALA A 18 -0.58 5.93 -22.98
N SER A 19 0.01 6.59 -21.96
CA SER A 19 1.27 7.32 -22.10
C SER A 19 1.96 7.42 -20.74
N ARG A 20 3.28 7.63 -20.74
CA ARG A 20 4.03 7.86 -19.50
C ARG A 20 3.80 9.27 -18.98
N PRO A 21 3.39 9.45 -17.74
CA PRO A 21 3.22 10.79 -17.16
C PRO A 21 4.57 11.47 -16.95
N VAL A 22 4.64 12.75 -17.29
CA VAL A 22 5.71 13.66 -16.87
C VAL A 22 5.19 14.41 -15.65
N GLY A 23 5.80 14.19 -14.50
CA GLY A 23 5.28 14.70 -13.24
C GLY A 23 4.03 13.92 -12.78
N ARG A 24 3.01 14.66 -12.36
CA ARG A 24 1.75 14.09 -11.89
C ARG A 24 0.97 13.40 -13.02
N PRO A 25 0.43 12.19 -12.82
CA PRO A 25 -0.45 11.56 -13.80
C PRO A 25 -1.74 12.36 -14.02
N THR A 26 -2.27 12.30 -15.24
CA THR A 26 -3.58 12.81 -15.64
C THR A 26 -4.44 11.68 -16.19
N ALA A 27 -5.73 11.93 -16.37
CA ALA A 27 -6.64 10.95 -16.98
C ALA A 27 -6.17 10.50 -18.38
N GLU A 28 -5.49 11.37 -19.12
CA GLU A 28 -4.96 11.08 -20.47
C GLU A 28 -3.83 10.04 -20.48
N ASN A 29 -3.22 9.77 -19.34
CA ASN A 29 -2.22 8.70 -19.23
C ASN A 29 -2.84 7.30 -19.18
N PHE A 30 -4.16 7.20 -19.13
CA PHE A 30 -4.90 5.94 -19.07
C PHE A 30 -5.85 5.82 -20.26
N SER A 31 -6.07 4.59 -20.71
CA SER A 31 -7.09 4.25 -21.71
C SER A 31 -7.95 3.11 -21.17
N ILE A 32 -9.25 3.22 -21.40
CA ILE A 32 -10.22 2.15 -21.08
C ILE A 32 -10.50 1.41 -22.38
N VAL A 33 -10.29 0.10 -22.37
CA VAL A 33 -10.54 -0.78 -23.52
C VAL A 33 -11.43 -1.93 -23.07
N THR A 34 -12.19 -2.49 -24.01
CA THR A 34 -13.05 -3.64 -23.76
C THR A 34 -12.70 -4.74 -24.76
N GLU A 35 -12.47 -5.93 -24.25
CA GLU A 35 -12.08 -7.11 -25.04
C GLU A 35 -12.97 -8.30 -24.61
N PRO A 36 -13.13 -9.34 -25.44
CA PRO A 36 -13.77 -10.57 -25.00
C PRO A 36 -13.05 -11.17 -23.78
N VAL A 37 -13.79 -11.76 -22.86
CA VAL A 37 -13.18 -12.50 -21.74
C VAL A 37 -12.38 -13.68 -22.28
N ALA A 38 -11.11 -13.78 -21.87
CA ALA A 38 -10.24 -14.88 -22.28
C ALA A 38 -10.62 -16.18 -21.56
N GLU A 39 -10.54 -17.30 -22.26
CA GLU A 39 -10.63 -18.62 -21.62
C GLU A 39 -9.32 -18.94 -20.86
N PRO A 40 -9.40 -19.61 -19.70
CA PRO A 40 -8.19 -20.00 -18.97
C PRO A 40 -7.47 -21.13 -19.73
N GLY A 41 -6.15 -20.99 -19.93
CA GLY A 41 -5.27 -22.04 -20.43
C GLY A 41 -4.99 -23.12 -19.37
N ASP A 42 -4.16 -24.10 -19.73
CA ASP A 42 -3.75 -25.20 -18.82
C ASP A 42 -3.10 -24.63 -17.54
N GLY A 43 -3.56 -25.09 -16.37
CA GLY A 43 -3.09 -24.64 -15.06
C GLY A 43 -3.47 -23.19 -14.74
N GLN A 44 -4.38 -22.58 -15.50
CA GLN A 44 -4.89 -21.25 -15.25
C GLN A 44 -6.31 -21.28 -14.65
N VAL A 45 -6.60 -20.17 -13.97
CA VAL A 45 -7.89 -19.91 -13.32
C VAL A 45 -8.41 -18.58 -13.85
N LEU A 46 -9.65 -18.55 -14.34
CA LEU A 46 -10.34 -17.33 -14.72
C LEU A 46 -11.05 -16.73 -13.49
N ILE A 47 -10.76 -15.49 -13.22
CA ILE A 47 -11.24 -14.76 -12.05
C ILE A 47 -12.06 -13.57 -12.51
N ARG A 48 -13.26 -13.40 -11.96
CA ARG A 48 -14.01 -12.16 -12.01
C ARG A 48 -13.57 -11.28 -10.85
N THR A 49 -13.00 -10.12 -11.17
CA THR A 49 -12.51 -9.17 -10.17
C THR A 49 -13.67 -8.54 -9.42
N GLN A 50 -13.65 -8.63 -8.09
CA GLN A 50 -14.59 -7.94 -7.21
C GLN A 50 -13.99 -6.63 -6.68
N TYR A 51 -12.74 -6.68 -6.25
CA TYR A 51 -12.03 -5.50 -5.74
C TYR A 51 -10.62 -5.43 -6.32
N LEU A 52 -10.22 -4.21 -6.67
CA LEU A 52 -8.88 -3.86 -7.11
C LEU A 52 -8.22 -2.96 -6.05
N SER A 53 -6.99 -3.28 -5.68
CA SER A 53 -6.14 -2.43 -4.84
C SER A 53 -5.55 -1.29 -5.65
N LEU A 54 -5.61 -0.06 -5.12
CA LEU A 54 -4.80 1.05 -5.58
C LEU A 54 -3.70 1.35 -4.57
N ASP A 55 -2.46 1.41 -5.05
CA ASP A 55 -1.25 1.54 -4.22
C ASP A 55 -0.25 2.54 -4.85
N PRO A 56 0.44 3.37 -4.04
CA PRO A 56 1.33 4.41 -4.57
C PRO A 56 2.47 3.89 -5.45
N TYR A 57 2.95 2.64 -5.22
CA TYR A 57 4.02 2.04 -6.04
C TYR A 57 3.67 1.95 -7.53
N MET A 58 2.39 1.92 -7.87
CA MET A 58 1.91 1.86 -9.26
C MET A 58 2.36 3.09 -10.06
N ARG A 59 2.61 4.24 -9.40
CA ARG A 59 3.20 5.41 -10.06
C ARG A 59 4.59 5.09 -10.62
N GLY A 60 5.41 4.35 -9.88
CA GLY A 60 6.71 3.87 -10.35
C GLY A 60 6.60 2.91 -11.53
N ARG A 61 5.50 2.15 -11.64
CA ARG A 61 5.24 1.27 -12.81
C ARG A 61 4.90 2.03 -14.10
N MET A 62 4.49 3.28 -14.00
CA MET A 62 4.22 4.15 -15.15
C MET A 62 5.50 4.83 -15.69
N SER A 63 6.63 4.69 -15.01
CA SER A 63 7.94 5.24 -15.39
C SER A 63 8.86 4.16 -15.94
N ASP A 64 9.73 4.49 -16.88
CA ASP A 64 10.80 3.63 -17.39
C ASP A 64 12.16 3.88 -16.70
N ALA A 65 12.19 4.74 -15.68
CA ALA A 65 13.37 4.92 -14.84
C ALA A 65 13.72 3.61 -14.10
N PRO A 66 15.01 3.42 -13.75
CA PRO A 66 15.45 2.26 -12.97
C PRO A 66 14.61 2.06 -11.70
N SER A 67 14.09 0.85 -11.49
CA SER A 67 13.24 0.51 -10.37
C SER A 67 13.45 -0.95 -9.96
N TYR A 68 12.93 -1.33 -8.78
CA TYR A 68 12.99 -2.70 -8.25
C TYR A 68 12.08 -3.69 -9.00
N ALA A 69 11.25 -3.25 -9.94
CA ALA A 69 10.46 -4.12 -10.81
C ALA A 69 10.21 -3.45 -12.18
N PRO A 70 9.93 -4.24 -13.23
CA PRO A 70 9.78 -3.73 -14.58
C PRO A 70 8.60 -2.76 -14.72
N PRO A 71 8.69 -1.76 -15.61
CA PRO A 71 7.60 -0.83 -15.88
C PRO A 71 6.47 -1.51 -16.69
N VAL A 72 5.28 -0.96 -16.56
CA VAL A 72 4.19 -1.23 -17.50
C VAL A 72 4.58 -0.65 -18.88
N GLN A 73 4.38 -1.43 -19.94
CA GLN A 73 4.58 -0.93 -21.29
C GLN A 73 3.44 -0.01 -21.70
N VAL A 74 3.72 1.00 -22.52
CA VAL A 74 2.65 1.82 -23.13
C VAL A 74 1.73 0.92 -23.94
N GLY A 75 0.43 1.05 -23.75
CA GLY A 75 -0.60 0.12 -24.24
C GLY A 75 -0.83 -1.11 -23.39
N GLY A 76 0.02 -1.36 -22.37
CA GLY A 76 -0.11 -2.50 -21.45
C GLY A 76 -1.10 -2.25 -20.33
N LEU A 77 -1.62 -3.34 -19.75
CA LEU A 77 -2.53 -3.34 -18.62
C LEU A 77 -1.84 -2.75 -17.38
N MET A 78 -2.53 -1.87 -16.67
CA MET A 78 -2.06 -1.37 -15.37
C MET A 78 -2.04 -2.51 -14.35
N VAL A 79 -0.98 -2.56 -13.55
CA VAL A 79 -0.77 -3.62 -12.54
C VAL A 79 -1.53 -3.32 -11.25
N GLY A 80 -1.96 -4.37 -10.54
CA GLY A 80 -2.58 -4.24 -9.23
C GLY A 80 -2.95 -5.59 -8.62
N GLY A 81 -2.97 -5.65 -7.29
CA GLY A 81 -3.54 -6.78 -6.55
C GLY A 81 -5.06 -6.77 -6.65
N THR A 82 -5.66 -7.94 -6.79
CA THR A 82 -7.12 -8.09 -6.93
C THR A 82 -7.64 -9.18 -6.02
N VAL A 83 -8.84 -8.97 -5.50
CA VAL A 83 -9.65 -10.02 -4.92
C VAL A 83 -10.84 -10.27 -5.84
N GLY A 84 -11.13 -11.52 -6.08
CA GLY A 84 -12.23 -11.91 -6.96
C GLY A 84 -12.71 -13.32 -6.73
N GLU A 85 -13.67 -13.71 -7.55
CA GLU A 85 -14.30 -15.03 -7.56
C GLU A 85 -13.84 -15.82 -8.77
N VAL A 86 -13.47 -17.06 -8.56
CA VAL A 86 -13.19 -18.02 -9.65
C VAL A 86 -14.45 -18.27 -10.43
N VAL A 87 -14.43 -18.05 -11.75
CA VAL A 87 -15.56 -18.34 -12.65
C VAL A 87 -15.31 -19.57 -13.52
N ALA A 88 -14.04 -19.87 -13.82
CA ALA A 88 -13.64 -21.11 -14.49
C ALA A 88 -12.21 -21.50 -14.06
N SER A 89 -11.88 -22.80 -14.08
CA SER A 89 -10.56 -23.26 -13.69
C SER A 89 -10.14 -24.49 -14.51
N ASN A 90 -8.90 -24.46 -15.00
CA ASN A 90 -8.17 -25.60 -15.57
C ASN A 90 -7.07 -26.10 -14.59
N ASP A 91 -7.22 -25.81 -13.30
CA ASP A 91 -6.37 -26.32 -12.21
C ASP A 91 -7.25 -27.02 -11.16
N PRO A 92 -6.93 -28.27 -10.72
CA PRO A 92 -7.76 -29.03 -9.79
C PRO A 92 -7.81 -28.42 -8.37
N GLY A 93 -6.91 -27.51 -8.05
CA GLY A 93 -6.89 -26.80 -6.77
C GLY A 93 -7.98 -25.74 -6.63
N PHE A 94 -8.62 -25.30 -7.72
CA PHE A 94 -9.60 -24.22 -7.74
C PHE A 94 -10.91 -24.62 -8.42
N LYS A 95 -12.02 -24.11 -7.92
CA LYS A 95 -13.37 -24.34 -8.49
C LYS A 95 -14.15 -23.02 -8.55
N PRO A 96 -15.15 -22.92 -9.45
CA PRO A 96 -16.08 -21.80 -9.48
C PRO A 96 -16.68 -21.52 -8.09
N GLY A 97 -16.71 -20.22 -7.72
CA GLY A 97 -17.17 -19.75 -6.41
C GLY A 97 -16.05 -19.61 -5.37
N ASP A 98 -14.84 -20.12 -5.60
CA ASP A 98 -13.71 -19.87 -4.69
C ASP A 98 -13.35 -18.37 -4.70
N ALA A 99 -13.22 -17.77 -3.51
CA ALA A 99 -12.67 -16.43 -3.35
C ALA A 99 -11.14 -16.49 -3.37
N VAL A 100 -10.51 -15.60 -4.15
CA VAL A 100 -9.06 -15.62 -4.34
C VAL A 100 -8.45 -14.22 -4.32
N LEU A 101 -7.22 -14.14 -3.78
CA LEU A 101 -6.30 -13.02 -3.99
C LEU A 101 -5.39 -13.37 -5.17
N GLY A 102 -5.22 -12.43 -6.08
CA GLY A 102 -4.29 -12.53 -7.21
C GLY A 102 -3.74 -11.16 -7.61
N TYR A 103 -3.06 -11.12 -8.76
CA TYR A 103 -2.48 -9.91 -9.33
C TYR A 103 -3.04 -9.68 -10.74
N GLY A 104 -4.38 -9.63 -10.83
CA GLY A 104 -5.10 -9.51 -12.10
C GLY A 104 -4.91 -8.19 -12.84
N GLY A 105 -4.41 -7.15 -12.16
CA GLY A 105 -4.29 -5.81 -12.74
C GLY A 105 -5.64 -5.08 -12.81
N TRP A 106 -5.66 -3.95 -13.49
CA TRP A 106 -6.83 -3.08 -13.57
C TRP A 106 -7.81 -3.57 -14.62
N GLN A 107 -8.51 -4.67 -14.33
CA GLN A 107 -9.47 -5.28 -15.26
C GLN A 107 -10.58 -6.05 -14.55
N SER A 108 -11.70 -6.25 -15.24
CA SER A 108 -12.87 -6.94 -14.70
C SER A 108 -12.73 -8.45 -14.67
N TYR A 109 -11.95 -9.05 -15.58
CA TYR A 109 -11.64 -10.49 -15.62
C TYR A 109 -10.17 -10.71 -15.85
N SER A 110 -9.60 -11.77 -15.25
CA SER A 110 -8.21 -12.15 -15.47
C SER A 110 -8.02 -13.65 -15.45
N ALA A 111 -7.35 -14.21 -16.46
CA ALA A 111 -6.85 -15.59 -16.44
C ALA A 111 -5.43 -15.59 -15.85
N GLN A 112 -5.23 -16.26 -14.72
CA GLN A 112 -3.98 -16.25 -13.97
C GLN A 112 -3.49 -17.67 -13.69
N PRO A 113 -2.17 -17.93 -13.67
CA PRO A 113 -1.61 -19.19 -13.21
C PRO A 113 -2.06 -19.49 -11.77
N ALA A 114 -2.54 -20.69 -11.51
CA ALA A 114 -3.04 -21.12 -10.20
C ALA A 114 -2.02 -20.91 -9.08
N GLN A 115 -0.74 -21.12 -9.35
CA GLN A 115 0.35 -20.95 -8.37
C GLN A 115 0.54 -19.52 -7.86
N TRP A 116 -0.03 -18.52 -8.53
CA TRP A 116 0.03 -17.11 -8.12
C TRP A 116 -1.17 -16.69 -7.28
N LEU A 117 -2.13 -17.59 -7.09
CA LEU A 117 -3.36 -17.32 -6.40
C LEU A 117 -3.31 -17.83 -4.95
N ARG A 118 -3.87 -17.05 -4.05
CA ARG A 118 -4.12 -17.46 -2.67
C ARG A 118 -5.62 -17.55 -2.44
N LYS A 119 -6.12 -18.74 -2.05
CA LYS A 119 -7.52 -18.87 -1.61
C LYS A 119 -7.77 -18.04 -0.36
N LEU A 120 -8.95 -17.45 -0.32
CA LEU A 120 -9.46 -16.69 0.81
C LEU A 120 -10.66 -17.42 1.42
N ASP A 121 -10.81 -17.26 2.72
CA ASP A 121 -11.98 -17.76 3.45
C ASP A 121 -12.85 -16.57 3.88
N PRO A 122 -13.97 -16.30 3.16
CA PRO A 122 -14.86 -15.19 3.49
C PRO A 122 -15.54 -15.33 4.87
N GLY A 123 -15.55 -16.55 5.43
CA GLY A 123 -16.12 -16.81 6.75
C GLY A 123 -15.23 -16.37 7.91
N GLN A 124 -13.94 -16.16 7.68
CA GLN A 124 -13.02 -15.73 8.73
C GLN A 124 -12.94 -14.21 8.87
N VAL A 125 -12.72 -13.51 7.78
CA VAL A 125 -12.60 -12.04 7.70
C VAL A 125 -13.08 -11.56 6.33
N PRO A 126 -13.48 -10.27 6.18
CA PRO A 126 -13.81 -9.71 4.88
C PRO A 126 -12.66 -9.89 3.88
N VAL A 127 -12.97 -10.35 2.67
CA VAL A 127 -11.97 -10.67 1.63
C VAL A 127 -11.14 -9.45 1.21
N THR A 128 -11.69 -8.23 1.34
CA THR A 128 -11.00 -6.96 1.07
C THR A 128 -9.75 -6.77 1.94
N THR A 129 -9.74 -7.34 3.16
CA THR A 129 -8.58 -7.29 4.07
C THR A 129 -7.32 -7.86 3.43
N ALA A 130 -7.47 -8.81 2.49
CA ALA A 130 -6.35 -9.38 1.74
C ALA A 130 -5.65 -8.40 0.79
N LEU A 131 -6.28 -7.24 0.49
CA LEU A 131 -5.67 -6.15 -0.27
C LEU A 131 -5.10 -5.05 0.63
N GLY A 132 -5.36 -5.11 1.93
CA GLY A 132 -5.00 -4.11 2.92
C GLY A 132 -4.23 -4.71 4.10
N VAL A 133 -4.90 -4.75 5.25
CA VAL A 133 -4.34 -5.10 6.56
C VAL A 133 -3.80 -6.54 6.63
N LEU A 134 -4.37 -7.48 5.89
CA LEU A 134 -3.93 -8.88 5.77
C LEU A 134 -3.30 -9.18 4.40
N GLY A 135 -2.93 -8.15 3.67
CA GLY A 135 -2.27 -8.21 2.37
C GLY A 135 -0.92 -7.55 2.36
N MET A 136 -0.51 -7.10 1.16
CA MET A 136 0.80 -6.49 0.93
C MET A 136 1.07 -5.29 1.86
N PRO A 137 0.14 -4.33 2.09
CA PRO A 137 0.41 -3.22 2.99
C PRO A 137 0.61 -3.63 4.45
N GLY A 138 -0.24 -4.53 4.97
CA GLY A 138 -0.10 -5.04 6.33
C GLY A 138 1.19 -5.83 6.53
N PHE A 139 1.54 -6.69 5.58
CA PHE A 139 2.79 -7.43 5.61
C PHE A 139 4.02 -6.52 5.51
N THR A 140 3.96 -5.47 4.67
CA THR A 140 5.02 -4.44 4.60
C THR A 140 5.25 -3.79 5.96
N ALA A 141 4.16 -3.41 6.63
CA ALA A 141 4.23 -2.83 7.97
C ALA A 141 4.85 -3.81 8.99
N TYR A 142 4.39 -5.07 8.97
CA TYR A 142 4.88 -6.11 9.87
C TYR A 142 6.37 -6.39 9.66
N ALA A 143 6.78 -6.68 8.42
CA ALA A 143 8.17 -6.99 8.09
C ALA A 143 9.11 -5.81 8.38
N GLY A 144 8.77 -4.59 7.92
CA GLY A 144 9.58 -3.41 8.15
C GLY A 144 9.74 -3.09 9.65
N LEU A 145 8.65 -3.21 10.41
CA LEU A 145 8.71 -2.91 11.85
C LEU A 145 9.45 -3.99 12.63
N THR A 146 9.21 -5.29 12.36
CA THR A 146 9.78 -6.38 13.17
C THR A 146 11.20 -6.75 12.76
N GLN A 147 11.57 -6.60 11.47
CA GLN A 147 12.90 -7.00 10.99
C GLN A 147 13.91 -5.85 10.97
N ILE A 148 13.44 -4.62 10.78
CA ILE A 148 14.33 -3.45 10.65
C ILE A 148 14.12 -2.51 11.84
N GLY A 149 12.86 -2.08 12.09
CA GLY A 149 12.51 -1.18 13.18
C GLY A 149 12.82 -1.75 14.57
N ARG A 150 12.38 -2.97 14.82
CA ARG A 150 12.59 -3.72 16.07
C ARG A 150 12.39 -2.86 17.33
N PRO A 151 11.21 -2.24 17.49
CA PRO A 151 10.98 -1.40 18.66
C PRO A 151 10.94 -2.24 19.93
N GLU A 152 11.53 -1.69 21.00
CA GLU A 152 11.46 -2.25 22.33
C GLU A 152 10.35 -1.56 23.16
N PRO A 153 9.80 -2.21 24.18
CA PRO A 153 8.82 -1.59 25.06
C PRO A 153 9.30 -0.23 25.59
N GLY A 154 8.42 0.78 25.52
CA GLY A 154 8.70 2.15 25.94
C GLY A 154 9.39 3.03 24.91
N GLN A 155 9.96 2.47 23.84
CA GLN A 155 10.56 3.26 22.77
C GLN A 155 9.52 4.02 21.94
N THR A 156 9.93 5.12 21.32
CA THR A 156 9.07 5.96 20.49
C THR A 156 9.21 5.58 19.01
N VAL A 157 8.10 5.16 18.41
CA VAL A 157 7.94 4.88 16.99
C VAL A 157 7.17 6.03 16.34
N VAL A 158 7.81 6.75 15.43
CA VAL A 158 7.16 7.78 14.60
C VAL A 158 6.87 7.18 13.23
N VAL A 159 5.66 7.43 12.70
CA VAL A 159 5.19 6.87 11.43
C VAL A 159 4.75 7.98 10.50
N ALA A 160 5.35 8.07 9.32
CA ALA A 160 4.90 8.95 8.24
C ALA A 160 3.73 8.32 7.46
N ALA A 161 2.83 9.16 6.92
CA ALA A 161 1.58 8.73 6.26
C ALA A 161 0.79 7.72 7.11
N ALA A 162 0.66 8.02 8.40
CA ALA A 162 0.14 7.10 9.42
C ALA A 162 -1.34 6.72 9.22
N SER A 163 -2.12 7.47 8.45
CA SER A 163 -3.52 7.14 8.12
C SER A 163 -3.68 6.18 6.95
N GLY A 164 -2.61 5.91 6.19
CA GLY A 164 -2.61 4.92 5.12
C GLY A 164 -2.50 3.48 5.67
N PRO A 165 -2.73 2.46 4.84
CA PRO A 165 -2.81 1.07 5.30
C PRO A 165 -1.50 0.55 5.92
N VAL A 166 -0.34 0.95 5.41
CA VAL A 166 0.96 0.61 6.02
C VAL A 166 1.13 1.35 7.35
N GLY A 167 0.97 2.69 7.33
CA GLY A 167 1.24 3.51 8.51
C GLY A 167 0.32 3.23 9.68
N ALA A 168 -0.98 3.02 9.43
CA ALA A 168 -1.97 2.67 10.46
C ALA A 168 -1.65 1.30 11.10
N THR A 169 -1.21 0.35 10.29
CA THR A 169 -0.77 -0.96 10.77
C THR A 169 0.50 -0.85 11.61
N VAL A 170 1.52 -0.10 11.15
CA VAL A 170 2.78 0.11 11.90
C VAL A 170 2.52 0.67 13.29
N GLY A 171 1.70 1.73 13.40
CA GLY A 171 1.44 2.35 14.70
C GLY A 171 0.71 1.43 15.68
N GLN A 172 -0.26 0.66 15.20
CA GLN A 172 -0.97 -0.31 16.04
C GLN A 172 -0.06 -1.49 16.43
N LEU A 173 0.76 -2.00 15.50
CA LEU A 173 1.76 -3.03 15.82
C LEU A 173 2.81 -2.53 16.82
N ALA A 174 3.27 -1.28 16.72
CA ALA A 174 4.17 -0.67 17.69
C ALA A 174 3.57 -0.72 19.11
N ARG A 175 2.28 -0.39 19.24
CA ARG A 175 1.56 -0.48 20.52
C ARG A 175 1.42 -1.92 21.03
N ILE A 176 1.08 -2.88 20.16
CA ILE A 176 1.03 -4.31 20.48
C ILE A 176 2.38 -4.80 21.02
N LEU A 177 3.48 -4.23 20.50
CA LEU A 177 4.85 -4.51 20.95
C LEU A 177 5.29 -3.70 22.19
N GLY A 178 4.39 -2.88 22.77
CA GLY A 178 4.66 -2.09 23.97
C GLY A 178 5.39 -0.77 23.73
N ALA A 179 5.54 -0.34 22.48
CA ALA A 179 6.16 0.92 22.11
C ALA A 179 5.12 2.05 22.01
N ARG A 180 5.58 3.30 22.11
CA ARG A 180 4.77 4.50 21.90
C ARG A 180 4.64 4.80 20.41
N ALA A 181 3.43 4.97 19.91
CA ALA A 181 3.17 5.29 18.51
C ALA A 181 2.82 6.78 18.34
N VAL A 182 3.59 7.49 17.52
CA VAL A 182 3.33 8.87 17.09
C VAL A 182 3.06 8.86 15.59
N GLY A 183 1.85 9.28 15.18
CA GLY A 183 1.44 9.25 13.78
C GLY A 183 1.48 10.63 13.14
N ILE A 184 1.97 10.70 11.91
CA ILE A 184 1.98 11.91 11.08
C ILE A 184 1.06 11.69 9.89
N ALA A 185 0.05 12.55 9.71
CA ALA A 185 -0.90 12.50 8.61
C ALA A 185 -1.22 13.92 8.11
N GLY A 186 -2.03 14.07 7.07
CA GLY A 186 -2.45 15.37 6.53
C GLY A 186 -3.95 15.61 6.76
N GLY A 187 -4.27 16.63 7.56
CA GLY A 187 -5.63 17.08 7.83
C GLY A 187 -6.26 16.55 9.11
N ALA A 188 -7.21 17.31 9.64
CA ALA A 188 -7.79 17.10 10.96
C ALA A 188 -8.48 15.73 11.11
N ASP A 189 -9.23 15.29 10.10
CA ASP A 189 -9.99 14.03 10.15
C ASP A 189 -9.05 12.83 10.25
N LYS A 190 -7.94 12.83 9.48
CA LYS A 190 -6.93 11.78 9.55
C LYS A 190 -6.22 11.76 10.91
N VAL A 191 -5.94 12.92 11.46
CA VAL A 191 -5.36 13.06 12.81
C VAL A 191 -6.32 12.55 13.87
N ALA A 192 -7.63 12.85 13.79
CA ALA A 192 -8.65 12.33 14.70
C ALA A 192 -8.71 10.79 14.62
N HIS A 193 -8.74 10.24 13.42
CA HIS A 193 -8.74 8.78 13.22
C HIS A 193 -7.51 8.09 13.82
N LEU A 194 -6.32 8.68 13.72
CA LEU A 194 -5.13 8.11 14.38
C LEU A 194 -5.27 8.02 15.90
N ARG A 195 -5.90 9.00 16.51
CA ARG A 195 -6.21 8.96 17.95
C ARG A 195 -7.19 7.84 18.30
N GLU A 196 -8.20 7.62 17.46
CA GLU A 196 -9.15 6.50 17.60
C GLU A 196 -8.45 5.15 17.45
N LEU A 197 -7.46 5.04 16.57
CA LEU A 197 -6.59 3.86 16.46
C LEU A 197 -5.64 3.71 17.64
N GLY A 198 -5.60 4.70 18.54
CA GLY A 198 -4.85 4.69 19.78
C GLY A 198 -3.39 5.10 19.62
N PHE A 199 -3.04 5.87 18.61
CA PHE A 199 -1.76 6.57 18.60
C PHE A 199 -1.70 7.51 19.81
N GLU A 200 -0.59 7.54 20.52
CA GLU A 200 -0.41 8.40 21.69
C GLU A 200 -0.38 9.88 21.30
N ALA A 201 0.22 10.18 20.14
CA ALA A 201 0.14 11.49 19.52
C ALA A 201 -0.12 11.34 18.02
N ALA A 202 -0.93 12.27 17.48
CA ALA A 202 -1.25 12.33 16.06
C ALA A 202 -1.11 13.78 15.59
N LEU A 203 -0.31 13.98 14.56
CA LEU A 203 0.17 15.28 14.09
C LEU A 203 -0.24 15.55 12.65
N ASP A 204 -0.68 16.79 12.38
CA ASP A 204 -0.91 17.26 11.02
C ASP A 204 0.38 17.88 10.47
N HIS A 205 1.00 17.23 9.47
CA HIS A 205 2.21 17.75 8.83
C HIS A 205 1.99 19.06 8.07
N ARG A 206 0.73 19.46 7.83
CA ARG A 206 0.34 20.72 7.18
C ARG A 206 0.23 21.88 8.17
N ALA A 207 0.27 21.59 9.48
CA ALA A 207 0.18 22.62 10.51
C ALA A 207 1.41 23.55 10.44
N HIS A 208 1.19 24.85 10.63
CA HIS A 208 2.26 25.86 10.62
C HIS A 208 3.38 25.55 11.63
N ASP A 209 3.04 25.06 12.82
CA ASP A 209 3.99 24.67 13.88
C ASP A 209 4.21 23.14 13.95
N PHE A 210 4.21 22.45 12.83
CA PHE A 210 4.40 21.01 12.80
C PHE A 210 5.68 20.53 13.52
N LYS A 211 6.81 21.25 13.31
CA LYS A 211 8.09 20.89 13.95
C LYS A 211 8.04 21.04 15.47
N GLY A 212 7.37 22.08 15.96
CA GLY A 212 7.17 22.30 17.39
C GLY A 212 6.28 21.23 18.02
N GLN A 213 5.17 20.89 17.33
CA GLN A 213 4.28 19.82 17.76
C GLN A 213 4.98 18.45 17.76
N LEU A 214 5.80 18.14 16.75
CA LEU A 214 6.59 16.90 16.71
C LEU A 214 7.59 16.85 17.87
N LYS A 215 8.27 17.95 18.17
CA LYS A 215 9.18 18.05 19.32
C LYS A 215 8.46 17.79 20.63
N ALA A 216 7.27 18.36 20.83
CA ALA A 216 6.47 18.17 22.03
C ALA A 216 5.94 16.72 22.15
N ALA A 217 5.56 16.09 21.02
CA ALA A 217 5.09 14.71 20.99
C ALA A 217 6.21 13.67 21.17
N THR A 218 7.47 14.06 20.96
CA THR A 218 8.65 13.18 21.11
C THR A 218 9.67 13.79 22.10
N PRO A 219 9.30 14.00 23.40
CA PRO A 219 10.20 14.65 24.34
C PRO A 219 11.53 13.91 24.47
N ASP A 220 11.51 12.59 24.50
CA ASP A 220 12.68 11.71 24.64
C ASP A 220 13.31 11.32 23.31
N GLY A 221 12.91 11.96 22.19
CA GLY A 221 13.41 11.67 20.85
C GLY A 221 12.63 10.55 20.15
N VAL A 222 13.25 10.00 19.09
CA VAL A 222 12.64 8.99 18.20
C VAL A 222 13.59 7.81 18.07
N ASP A 223 13.14 6.62 18.41
CA ASP A 223 13.94 5.39 18.36
C ASP A 223 13.72 4.61 17.06
N VAL A 224 12.52 4.69 16.52
CA VAL A 224 12.17 4.12 15.22
C VAL A 224 11.39 5.15 14.41
N TYR A 225 11.82 5.39 13.17
CA TYR A 225 11.05 6.19 12.23
C TYR A 225 10.70 5.36 11.00
N PHE A 226 9.41 5.04 10.84
CA PHE A 226 8.93 4.31 9.68
C PHE A 226 8.63 5.29 8.54
N GLU A 227 9.52 5.30 7.55
CA GLU A 227 9.52 6.27 6.47
C GLU A 227 8.69 5.81 5.28
N ASN A 228 7.64 6.57 4.97
CA ASN A 228 6.74 6.36 3.83
C ASN A 228 6.68 7.57 2.88
N VAL A 229 7.24 8.71 3.27
CA VAL A 229 6.94 10.01 2.63
C VAL A 229 8.15 10.73 2.06
N GLY A 230 9.20 10.92 2.86
CA GLY A 230 10.32 11.81 2.52
C GLY A 230 10.00 13.30 2.75
N GLY A 231 10.69 14.15 2.00
CA GLY A 231 10.45 15.61 1.97
C GLY A 231 10.50 16.30 3.33
N HIS A 232 9.61 17.27 3.55
CA HIS A 232 9.60 18.08 4.78
C HIS A 232 9.28 17.27 6.06
N VAL A 233 8.59 16.11 5.94
CA VAL A 233 8.34 15.24 7.08
C VAL A 233 9.64 14.61 7.54
N TRP A 234 10.43 14.05 6.62
CA TRP A 234 11.77 13.55 6.89
C TRP A 234 12.66 14.61 7.55
N GLU A 235 12.67 15.83 6.99
CA GLU A 235 13.46 16.95 7.51
C GLU A 235 13.07 17.34 8.95
N ALA A 236 11.82 17.19 9.32
CA ALA A 236 11.36 17.46 10.67
C ALA A 236 11.74 16.34 11.66
N VAL A 237 11.72 15.07 11.21
CA VAL A 237 12.00 13.90 12.05
C VAL A 237 13.52 13.70 12.28
N LEU A 238 14.34 13.89 11.26
CA LEU A 238 15.79 13.62 11.31
C LEU A 238 16.51 14.23 12.52
N PRO A 239 16.28 15.50 12.91
CA PRO A 239 16.89 16.06 14.12
C PRO A 239 16.45 15.38 15.43
N ARG A 240 15.26 14.76 15.43
CA ARG A 240 14.66 14.11 16.60
C ARG A 240 15.14 12.68 16.84
N LEU A 241 15.81 12.05 15.85
CA LEU A 241 16.30 10.68 15.97
C LEU A 241 17.27 10.53 17.13
N ASN A 242 17.08 9.51 17.94
CA ASN A 242 17.99 9.14 19.02
C ASN A 242 19.27 8.47 18.47
N PRO A 243 20.37 8.39 19.24
CA PRO A 243 21.44 7.47 18.92
C PRO A 243 20.90 6.04 18.75
N PHE A 244 21.43 5.32 17.75
CA PHE A 244 21.02 3.96 17.36
C PHE A 244 19.58 3.85 16.85
N ALA A 245 18.93 4.95 16.47
CA ALA A 245 17.61 4.90 15.87
C ALA A 245 17.62 4.10 14.56
N ARG A 246 16.50 3.43 14.27
CA ARG A 246 16.32 2.55 13.12
C ARG A 246 15.25 3.12 12.19
N ILE A 247 15.57 3.20 10.91
CA ILE A 247 14.74 3.82 9.91
C ILE A 247 14.45 2.82 8.79
N PRO A 248 13.37 2.01 8.88
CA PRO A 248 12.85 1.28 7.74
C PRO A 248 12.33 2.27 6.70
N VAL A 249 12.98 2.31 5.52
CA VAL A 249 12.57 3.13 4.39
C VAL A 249 11.68 2.28 3.48
N CYS A 250 10.38 2.48 3.60
CA CYS A 250 9.34 1.75 2.88
C CYS A 250 8.92 2.45 1.60
N GLY A 251 8.87 3.79 1.61
CA GLY A 251 8.43 4.58 0.48
C GLY A 251 8.78 6.06 0.63
N LEU A 252 8.74 6.76 -0.49
CA LEU A 252 9.07 8.19 -0.59
C LEU A 252 8.01 8.89 -1.43
N VAL A 253 6.73 8.78 -1.01
CA VAL A 253 5.58 9.20 -1.83
C VAL A 253 5.60 10.68 -2.20
N ALA A 254 6.25 11.53 -1.40
CA ALA A 254 6.43 12.95 -1.72
C ALA A 254 7.22 13.17 -3.02
N HIS A 255 8.08 12.21 -3.40
CA HIS A 255 8.98 12.32 -4.55
C HIS A 255 8.48 11.58 -5.81
N TYR A 256 7.36 10.86 -5.74
CA TYR A 256 6.92 9.99 -6.86
C TYR A 256 6.51 10.76 -8.13
N ASN A 257 6.13 12.02 -7.99
CA ASN A 257 5.75 12.89 -9.11
C ASN A 257 6.80 13.95 -9.46
N GLU A 258 7.96 13.93 -8.81
CA GLU A 258 9.04 14.89 -9.10
C GLU A 258 9.70 14.57 -10.44
N THR A 259 9.99 15.60 -11.19
CA THR A 259 10.71 15.53 -12.50
C THR A 259 12.14 16.01 -12.38
N GLU A 260 12.45 16.72 -11.30
CA GLU A 260 13.75 17.28 -10.99
C GLU A 260 14.08 17.05 -9.50
N PRO A 261 15.35 17.05 -9.12
CA PRO A 261 15.73 17.02 -7.71
C PRO A 261 15.06 18.15 -6.93
N PRO A 262 14.72 17.94 -5.64
CA PRO A 262 14.16 19.00 -4.79
C PRO A 262 15.03 20.26 -4.82
N PRO A 263 14.44 21.47 -4.85
CA PRO A 263 15.20 22.70 -4.85
C PRO A 263 15.96 22.89 -3.52
N GLY A 264 17.12 23.54 -3.62
CA GLY A 264 17.95 23.86 -2.46
C GLY A 264 19.31 23.17 -2.46
N PRO A 265 20.10 23.35 -1.41
CA PRO A 265 21.42 22.73 -1.33
C PRO A 265 21.30 21.21 -1.14
N ASP A 266 22.29 20.46 -1.65
CA ASP A 266 22.43 19.04 -1.37
C ASP A 266 22.62 18.83 0.15
N ARG A 267 21.70 18.05 0.74
CA ARG A 267 21.69 17.73 2.18
C ARG A 267 22.27 16.34 2.48
N SER A 268 22.80 15.64 1.49
CA SER A 268 23.35 14.30 1.64
C SER A 268 24.48 14.26 2.68
N SER A 269 25.36 15.27 2.69
CA SER A 269 26.43 15.37 3.67
C SER A 269 25.92 15.52 5.11
N ALA A 270 24.84 16.27 5.31
CA ALA A 270 24.21 16.42 6.62
C ALA A 270 23.57 15.10 7.09
N LEU A 271 22.93 14.36 6.18
CA LEU A 271 22.38 13.04 6.45
C LEU A 271 23.48 12.04 6.83
N MET A 272 24.55 11.95 6.03
CA MET A 272 25.69 11.07 6.31
C MET A 272 26.34 11.39 7.66
N SER A 273 26.47 12.69 7.99
CA SER A 273 26.97 13.13 9.29
C SER A 273 26.04 12.73 10.44
N ALA A 274 24.73 12.79 10.26
CA ALA A 274 23.77 12.33 11.25
C ALA A 274 23.83 10.82 11.47
N ILE A 275 23.89 10.03 10.38
CA ILE A 275 24.08 8.58 10.42
C ILE A 275 25.32 8.22 11.22
N LEU A 276 26.47 8.84 10.90
CA LEU A 276 27.74 8.57 11.59
C LEU A 276 27.67 8.94 13.08
N ARG A 277 27.26 10.17 13.40
CA ARG A 277 27.28 10.67 14.79
C ARG A 277 26.30 10.01 15.72
N LYS A 278 25.18 9.53 15.18
CA LYS A 278 24.11 8.88 15.97
C LYS A 278 24.06 7.37 15.78
N SER A 279 24.99 6.79 15.01
CA SER A 279 25.01 5.35 14.68
C SER A 279 23.66 4.85 14.17
N LEU A 280 23.03 5.62 13.24
CA LEU A 280 21.71 5.31 12.72
C LEU A 280 21.76 4.08 11.79
N THR A 281 20.69 3.27 11.84
CA THR A 281 20.43 2.24 10.83
C THR A 281 19.37 2.76 9.87
N VAL A 282 19.74 3.06 8.64
CA VAL A 282 18.82 3.44 7.56
C VAL A 282 18.81 2.30 6.55
N ARG A 283 17.65 1.62 6.40
CA ARG A 283 17.54 0.47 5.52
C ARG A 283 16.28 0.55 4.65
N GLY A 284 16.49 0.64 3.32
CA GLY A 284 15.46 0.41 2.33
C GLY A 284 15.09 -1.08 2.28
N PHE A 285 13.82 -1.38 1.97
CA PHE A 285 13.36 -2.76 1.82
C PHE A 285 12.17 -2.87 0.89
N ILE A 286 12.06 -4.04 0.27
CA ILE A 286 10.86 -4.48 -0.44
C ILE A 286 10.32 -5.69 0.32
N GLN A 287 9.04 -5.71 0.63
CA GLN A 287 8.43 -6.73 1.48
C GLN A 287 8.66 -8.17 0.98
N ASN A 288 8.86 -8.37 -0.33
CA ASN A 288 9.17 -9.68 -0.92
C ASN A 288 10.45 -10.31 -0.36
N GLU A 289 11.40 -9.51 0.15
CA GLU A 289 12.62 -10.02 0.80
C GLU A 289 12.31 -10.93 1.99
N PHE A 290 11.14 -10.75 2.61
CA PHE A 290 10.73 -11.42 3.83
C PHE A 290 9.58 -12.40 3.62
N ALA A 291 9.00 -12.48 2.41
CA ALA A 291 7.76 -13.20 2.17
C ALA A 291 7.85 -14.68 2.54
N ASP A 292 8.89 -15.38 2.08
CA ASP A 292 9.06 -16.82 2.31
C ASP A 292 9.21 -17.16 3.80
N SER A 293 9.82 -16.28 4.58
CA SER A 293 10.14 -16.53 5.98
C SER A 293 9.08 -16.05 6.98
N LEU A 294 8.32 -15.01 6.63
CA LEU A 294 7.46 -14.31 7.59
C LEU A 294 5.97 -14.26 7.23
N MET A 295 5.59 -14.51 5.96
CA MET A 295 4.18 -14.37 5.54
C MET A 295 3.25 -15.28 6.34
N GLY A 296 3.65 -16.51 6.59
CA GLY A 296 2.86 -17.46 7.38
C GLY A 296 2.64 -17.00 8.82
N GLU A 297 3.69 -16.56 9.49
CA GLU A 297 3.62 -15.99 10.85
C GLU A 297 2.76 -14.74 10.89
N PHE A 298 2.98 -13.83 9.95
CA PHE A 298 2.20 -12.60 9.83
C PHE A 298 0.71 -12.89 9.72
N LEU A 299 0.31 -13.75 8.77
CA LEU A 299 -1.10 -14.06 8.55
C LEU A 299 -1.74 -14.72 9.78
N ALA A 300 -1.03 -15.65 10.44
CA ALA A 300 -1.53 -16.29 11.64
C ALA A 300 -1.79 -15.30 12.79
N ARG A 301 -0.85 -14.37 13.02
CA ARG A 301 -0.97 -13.36 14.09
C ARG A 301 -1.96 -12.26 13.73
N ALA A 302 -1.81 -11.69 12.52
CA ALA A 302 -2.59 -10.52 12.11
C ALA A 302 -4.07 -10.84 11.93
N THR A 303 -4.44 -12.05 11.47
CA THR A 303 -5.84 -12.49 11.41
C THR A 303 -6.46 -12.51 12.80
N GLY A 304 -5.77 -13.03 13.80
CA GLY A 304 -6.23 -12.99 15.19
C GLY A 304 -6.44 -11.56 15.70
N TRP A 305 -5.50 -10.68 15.45
CA TRP A 305 -5.61 -9.26 15.86
C TRP A 305 -6.73 -8.49 15.14
N VAL A 306 -7.02 -8.85 13.88
CA VAL A 306 -8.18 -8.28 13.17
C VAL A 306 -9.49 -8.80 13.75
N GLN A 307 -9.57 -10.11 14.06
CA GLN A 307 -10.76 -10.73 14.62
C GLN A 307 -11.10 -10.24 16.03
N ASP A 308 -10.10 -10.01 16.87
CA ASP A 308 -10.29 -9.51 18.24
C ASP A 308 -10.34 -7.98 18.35
N GLY A 309 -10.13 -7.26 17.23
CA GLY A 309 -10.15 -5.80 17.14
C GLY A 309 -8.90 -5.10 17.68
N SER A 310 -7.84 -5.83 18.00
CA SER A 310 -6.54 -5.27 18.40
C SER A 310 -5.84 -4.56 17.24
N LEU A 311 -6.10 -5.01 16.01
CA LEU A 311 -5.66 -4.41 14.76
C LEU A 311 -6.89 -4.00 13.93
N ARG A 312 -7.16 -2.71 13.88
CA ARG A 312 -8.27 -2.11 13.14
C ARG A 312 -7.78 -1.54 11.81
N TYR A 313 -8.65 -1.53 10.82
CA TYR A 313 -8.35 -1.01 9.48
C TYR A 313 -9.49 -0.13 8.97
N CYS A 314 -9.19 0.70 7.99
CA CYS A 314 -10.16 1.52 7.29
C CYS A 314 -9.96 1.34 5.78
N GLU A 315 -11.05 1.19 5.06
CA GLU A 315 -11.08 1.04 3.61
C GLU A 315 -11.89 2.19 3.00
N ASP A 316 -11.33 2.79 1.95
CA ASP A 316 -11.96 3.81 1.13
C ASP A 316 -12.32 3.14 -0.20
N ILE A 317 -13.60 2.90 -0.44
CA ILE A 317 -14.07 2.11 -1.58
C ILE A 317 -14.74 3.02 -2.59
N VAL A 318 -14.21 3.03 -3.81
CA VAL A 318 -14.78 3.73 -4.96
C VAL A 318 -15.41 2.71 -5.89
N ASP A 319 -16.66 2.94 -6.29
CA ASP A 319 -17.38 2.06 -7.19
C ASP A 319 -17.01 2.32 -8.65
N GLY A 320 -16.93 1.25 -9.45
CA GLY A 320 -16.69 1.29 -10.89
C GLY A 320 -15.20 1.31 -11.27
N LEU A 321 -14.78 0.34 -12.09
CA LEU A 321 -13.40 0.23 -12.57
C LEU A 321 -12.95 1.48 -13.34
N GLU A 322 -13.86 2.11 -14.08
CA GLU A 322 -13.62 3.33 -14.85
C GLU A 322 -13.18 4.52 -13.99
N ASN A 323 -13.47 4.49 -12.70
CA ASN A 323 -13.07 5.54 -11.74
C ASN A 323 -11.65 5.30 -11.16
N ALA A 324 -11.03 4.17 -11.45
CA ALA A 324 -9.69 3.85 -10.92
C ALA A 324 -8.61 4.89 -11.29
N PRO A 325 -8.56 5.47 -12.51
CA PRO A 325 -7.59 6.51 -12.84
C PRO A 325 -7.69 7.75 -11.94
N GLU A 326 -8.89 8.30 -11.77
CA GLU A 326 -9.10 9.50 -10.94
C GLU A 326 -8.87 9.20 -9.45
N ALA A 327 -9.31 8.04 -8.97
CA ALA A 327 -9.05 7.58 -7.61
C ALA A 327 -7.55 7.42 -7.34
N PHE A 328 -6.79 6.88 -8.30
CA PHE A 328 -5.33 6.75 -8.21
C PHE A 328 -4.61 8.09 -8.20
N ILE A 329 -5.02 9.04 -9.04
CA ILE A 329 -4.50 10.41 -9.02
C ILE A 329 -4.74 11.02 -7.64
N GLY A 330 -5.95 10.83 -7.10
CA GLY A 330 -6.30 11.30 -5.75
C GLY A 330 -5.48 10.64 -4.64
N LEU A 331 -5.15 9.36 -4.77
CA LEU A 331 -4.28 8.66 -3.84
C LEU A 331 -2.90 9.31 -3.74
N LEU A 332 -2.31 9.66 -4.88
CA LEU A 332 -0.99 10.32 -4.94
C LEU A 332 -1.02 11.74 -4.35
N GLU A 333 -2.19 12.32 -4.15
CA GLU A 333 -2.42 13.62 -3.48
C GLU A 333 -2.84 13.46 -2.02
N GLY A 334 -2.99 12.22 -1.56
CA GLY A 334 -3.45 11.93 -0.21
C GLY A 334 -4.92 12.29 0.03
N ARG A 335 -5.79 12.23 -1.02
CA ARG A 335 -7.24 12.44 -0.88
C ARG A 335 -7.95 11.28 -0.21
N ASN A 336 -7.43 10.06 -0.36
CA ASN A 336 -8.00 8.84 0.22
C ASN A 336 -7.96 8.82 1.75
N PHE A 337 -8.83 8.01 2.34
CA PHE A 337 -8.88 7.74 3.77
C PHE A 337 -8.71 6.25 4.05
N GLY A 338 -7.56 5.84 4.61
CA GLY A 338 -7.25 4.41 4.77
C GLY A 338 -6.78 3.73 3.49
N LYS A 339 -7.15 2.46 3.32
CA LYS A 339 -6.84 1.66 2.13
C LYS A 339 -7.80 1.97 1.00
N LEU A 340 -7.27 2.47 -0.13
CA LEU A 340 -8.08 2.74 -1.32
C LEU A 340 -8.29 1.46 -2.14
N LEU A 341 -9.54 1.16 -2.40
CA LEU A 341 -10.00 0.03 -3.21
C LEU A 341 -10.97 0.51 -4.28
N ILE A 342 -10.99 -0.18 -5.41
CA ILE A 342 -12.05 -0.05 -6.41
C ILE A 342 -12.95 -1.28 -6.31
N ARG A 343 -14.26 -1.08 -6.13
CA ARG A 343 -15.24 -2.14 -6.32
C ARG A 343 -15.53 -2.25 -7.81
N VAL A 344 -15.21 -3.41 -8.40
CA VAL A 344 -15.31 -3.64 -9.85
C VAL A 344 -16.63 -4.31 -10.21
N SER A 345 -17.15 -5.20 -9.35
CA SER A 345 -18.42 -5.92 -9.55
C SER A 345 -19.16 -6.17 -8.23
#